data_18200a8fdac24ab169c6c775a2aa6f16
#
_entry.id   18200a8fdac24ab169c6c775a2aa6f16
#
_cell.length_a   1.000
_cell.length_b   1.000
_cell.length_c   1.000
_cell.angle_alpha   90.00
_cell.angle_beta   90.00
_cell.angle_gamma   90.00
#
_symmetry.space_group_name_H-M   'P 1'
#
loop_
_entity.id
_entity.type
_entity.pdbx_description
1 polymer ?
#
loop_
_entity_poly.entity_id
_entity_poly.type
_entity_poly.pdbx_seq_one_letter_code
_entity_poly.pdbx_strand_id
1 'polypeptide(L)'
;MSRNKIVQDTDSDALLSKFAAERAGYYHDPLLKLFLPSNIDPAHVHKLPLFNRGTYVRVMAVSKLIDQFLETTSDTKKQIISLGAGSDTRPFYLLPKYRSNLMYHELDFAVSARQKAELVAKHAVLKDAIPGPVEYDIHTPDLPHRPRRRSSPRLFVPSREQASQSGSGPHHLHPSSGINTHPRHNSPSPAQNPHGFETPLKSPSYYIHGVDLRHLMTPASVQLPGIDFSLPTLLVSECCLCYLEPDASDAVLAAFIKAFTSPSSSNQLGIVSYEPFSSDDQFGRVMIHNLATRGISIPTMMAFPTLQAQVSRLRGLGFKAAAAGNLKYVHDAWINGDEMQKIDALELLDEREEFDLLVAHYGIYWGSTVPESDSSDYKFEGPFGGWIDFPRQI
;
A
#
# COMPACT_ATOMS: atom_id res chain seq x y z
N MET A 1 -7.44 -8.55 -18.36
CA MET A 1 -7.43 -7.89 -17.03
C MET A 1 -7.06 -6.43 -17.20
N SER A 2 -7.59 -5.52 -16.38
CA SER A 2 -7.12 -4.13 -16.38
C SER A 2 -5.72 -4.04 -15.76
N ARG A 3 -4.89 -3.05 -16.18
CA ARG A 3 -3.55 -2.81 -15.61
C ARG A 3 -3.60 -2.67 -14.08
N ASN A 4 -4.59 -1.97 -13.55
CA ASN A 4 -4.77 -1.80 -12.10
C ASN A 4 -4.97 -3.15 -11.37
N LYS A 5 -5.72 -4.09 -11.96
CA LYS A 5 -5.93 -5.41 -11.35
C LYS A 5 -4.63 -6.21 -11.30
N ILE A 6 -3.81 -6.14 -12.35
CA ILE A 6 -2.50 -6.81 -12.38
C ILE A 6 -1.58 -6.25 -11.28
N VAL A 7 -1.55 -4.92 -11.10
CA VAL A 7 -0.76 -4.29 -10.03
C VAL A 7 -1.28 -4.71 -8.64
N GLN A 8 -2.60 -4.71 -8.41
CA GLN A 8 -3.18 -5.18 -7.15
C GLN A 8 -2.82 -6.64 -6.83
N ASP A 9 -2.76 -7.50 -7.85
CA ASP A 9 -2.43 -8.92 -7.66
C ASP A 9 -0.96 -9.13 -7.23
N THR A 10 -0.05 -8.14 -7.43
CA THR A 10 1.34 -8.22 -6.94
C THR A 10 1.45 -8.18 -5.42
N ASP A 11 0.47 -7.63 -4.70
CA ASP A 11 0.41 -7.69 -3.23
C ASP A 11 0.38 -9.14 -2.72
N SER A 12 -0.33 -10.02 -3.41
CA SER A 12 -0.35 -11.45 -3.05
C SER A 12 1.03 -12.11 -3.15
N ASP A 13 1.83 -11.76 -4.16
CA ASP A 13 3.21 -12.27 -4.30
C ASP A 13 4.10 -11.78 -3.14
N ALA A 14 3.95 -10.51 -2.75
CA ALA A 14 4.69 -9.90 -1.64
C ALA A 14 4.30 -10.53 -0.30
N LEU A 15 2.99 -10.70 -0.05
CA LEU A 15 2.47 -11.37 1.15
C LEU A 15 2.98 -12.80 1.27
N LEU A 16 2.90 -13.60 0.20
CA LEU A 16 3.39 -14.98 0.21
C LEU A 16 4.90 -15.06 0.44
N SER A 17 5.68 -14.11 -0.06
CA SER A 17 7.12 -14.05 0.19
C SER A 17 7.41 -13.67 1.64
N LYS A 18 6.71 -12.67 2.19
CA LYS A 18 6.81 -12.29 3.61
C LYS A 18 6.42 -13.47 4.52
N PHE A 19 5.33 -14.15 4.22
CA PHE A 19 4.86 -15.29 5.01
C PHE A 19 5.82 -16.49 4.95
N ALA A 20 6.40 -16.78 3.80
CA ALA A 20 7.38 -17.86 3.66
C ALA A 20 8.65 -17.59 4.48
N ALA A 21 9.17 -16.35 4.44
CA ALA A 21 10.35 -15.96 5.22
C ALA A 21 10.07 -15.95 6.74
N GLU A 22 8.88 -15.54 7.18
CA GLU A 22 8.45 -15.65 8.58
C GLU A 22 8.42 -17.12 9.02
N ARG A 23 7.82 -18.01 8.24
CA ARG A 23 7.78 -19.45 8.54
C ARG A 23 9.16 -20.10 8.59
N ALA A 24 10.09 -19.64 7.75
CA ALA A 24 11.47 -20.10 7.78
C ALA A 24 12.26 -19.55 9.00
N GLY A 25 11.67 -18.64 9.79
CA GLY A 25 12.24 -18.14 11.04
C GLY A 25 13.10 -16.89 10.91
N TYR A 26 13.13 -16.23 9.75
CA TYR A 26 13.92 -15.02 9.54
C TYR A 26 13.47 -13.84 10.39
N TYR A 27 12.18 -13.72 10.67
CA TYR A 27 11.59 -12.73 11.57
C TYR A 27 10.25 -13.24 12.09
N HIS A 28 9.63 -12.51 13.00
CA HIS A 28 8.37 -12.90 13.62
C HIS A 28 7.26 -11.91 13.26
N ASP A 29 6.26 -12.37 12.51
CA ASP A 29 5.06 -11.62 12.15
C ASP A 29 3.83 -12.55 12.05
N PRO A 30 3.25 -12.97 13.19
CA PRO A 30 2.13 -13.88 13.22
C PRO A 30 0.85 -13.31 12.61
N LEU A 31 0.80 -12.01 12.30
CA LEU A 31 -0.38 -11.38 11.69
C LEU A 31 -0.47 -11.65 10.19
N LEU A 32 0.64 -11.95 9.51
CA LEU A 32 0.65 -12.24 8.06
C LEU A 32 -0.35 -13.33 7.66
N LYS A 33 -0.54 -14.35 8.49
CA LYS A 33 -1.49 -15.43 8.23
C LYS A 33 -2.95 -14.97 8.09
N LEU A 34 -3.32 -13.84 8.71
CA LEU A 34 -4.67 -13.29 8.66
C LEU A 34 -5.00 -12.67 7.31
N PHE A 35 -3.96 -12.28 6.56
CA PHE A 35 -4.05 -11.65 5.24
C PHE A 35 -4.00 -12.68 4.10
N LEU A 36 -3.64 -13.93 4.39
CA LEU A 36 -3.59 -14.96 3.35
C LEU A 36 -4.96 -15.19 2.73
N PRO A 37 -5.04 -15.30 1.39
CA PRO A 37 -6.27 -15.68 0.71
C PRO A 37 -6.80 -17.02 1.23
N SER A 38 -8.12 -17.13 1.39
CA SER A 38 -8.77 -18.32 1.97
C SER A 38 -8.55 -19.62 1.19
N ASN A 39 -8.16 -19.53 -0.07
CA ASN A 39 -7.82 -20.66 -0.93
C ASN A 39 -6.34 -21.09 -0.85
N ILE A 40 -5.53 -20.41 -0.05
CA ILE A 40 -4.13 -20.75 0.17
C ILE A 40 -4.00 -21.51 1.47
N ASP A 41 -3.48 -22.72 1.40
CA ASP A 41 -3.10 -23.47 2.60
C ASP A 41 -1.74 -22.96 3.11
N PRO A 42 -1.68 -22.39 4.33
CA PRO A 42 -0.44 -21.90 4.92
C PRO A 42 0.66 -22.96 4.99
N ALA A 43 0.30 -24.25 5.10
CA ALA A 43 1.26 -25.34 5.16
C ALA A 43 2.06 -25.54 3.86
N HIS A 44 1.52 -25.09 2.73
CA HIS A 44 2.13 -25.24 1.41
C HIS A 44 2.83 -23.96 0.90
N VAL A 45 2.88 -22.90 1.68
CA VAL A 45 3.60 -21.68 1.29
C VAL A 45 5.08 -21.85 1.59
N HIS A 46 5.88 -22.07 0.56
CA HIS A 46 7.33 -22.19 0.63
C HIS A 46 7.99 -21.36 -0.47
N LYS A 47 9.16 -20.85 -0.20
CA LYS A 47 10.04 -20.18 -1.17
C LYS A 47 11.45 -20.74 -1.03
N LEU A 48 12.26 -20.60 -2.06
CA LEU A 48 13.68 -20.97 -1.99
C LEU A 48 14.41 -20.04 -0.98
N PRO A 49 15.50 -20.53 -0.36
CA PRO A 49 16.27 -19.76 0.63
C PRO A 49 16.69 -18.37 0.15
N LEU A 50 17.07 -18.24 -1.12
CA LEU A 50 17.45 -16.94 -1.70
C LEU A 50 16.30 -15.91 -1.66
N PHE A 51 15.04 -16.33 -1.89
CA PHE A 51 13.88 -15.43 -1.79
C PHE A 51 13.51 -15.11 -0.35
N ASN A 52 13.61 -16.10 0.57
CA ASN A 52 13.33 -15.89 1.99
C ASN A 52 14.33 -14.90 2.56
N ARG A 53 15.63 -15.09 2.29
CA ARG A 53 16.70 -14.18 2.75
C ARG A 53 16.58 -12.80 2.11
N GLY A 54 16.31 -12.70 0.81
CA GLY A 54 16.07 -11.41 0.13
C GLY A 54 14.87 -10.65 0.73
N THR A 55 13.78 -11.35 1.04
CA THR A 55 12.60 -10.79 1.72
C THR A 55 12.96 -10.30 3.13
N TYR A 56 13.75 -11.06 3.89
CA TYR A 56 14.24 -10.65 5.18
C TYR A 56 15.04 -9.35 5.11
N VAL A 57 16.00 -9.25 4.18
CA VAL A 57 16.84 -8.04 4.01
C VAL A 57 15.95 -6.83 3.70
N ARG A 58 14.96 -6.97 2.81
CA ARG A 58 13.96 -5.93 2.52
C ARG A 58 13.23 -5.49 3.78
N VAL A 59 12.60 -6.44 4.49
CA VAL A 59 11.80 -6.15 5.69
C VAL A 59 12.64 -5.47 6.76
N MET A 60 13.85 -5.99 7.03
CA MET A 60 14.80 -5.44 7.99
C MET A 60 15.23 -4.01 7.63
N ALA A 61 15.60 -3.76 6.37
CA ALA A 61 16.07 -2.46 5.94
C ALA A 61 15.00 -1.37 6.05
N VAL A 62 13.78 -1.64 5.57
CA VAL A 62 12.65 -0.71 5.69
C VAL A 62 12.30 -0.46 7.15
N SER A 63 12.25 -1.52 7.97
CA SER A 63 11.93 -1.41 9.40
C SER A 63 12.98 -0.60 10.16
N LYS A 64 14.28 -0.82 9.93
CA LYS A 64 15.34 -0.04 10.59
C LYS A 64 15.23 1.46 10.30
N LEU A 65 14.93 1.85 9.06
CA LEU A 65 14.74 3.27 8.69
C LEU A 65 13.49 3.87 9.33
N ILE A 66 12.39 3.11 9.42
CA ILE A 66 11.16 3.53 10.09
C ILE A 66 11.39 3.65 11.60
N ASP A 67 11.99 2.64 12.22
CA ASP A 67 12.28 2.64 13.66
C ASP A 67 13.18 3.83 14.04
N GLN A 68 14.23 4.08 13.26
CA GLN A 68 15.10 5.24 13.48
C GLN A 68 14.35 6.57 13.40
N PHE A 69 13.45 6.73 12.41
CA PHE A 69 12.57 7.90 12.33
C PHE A 69 11.68 8.02 13.57
N LEU A 70 11.09 6.93 14.04
CA LEU A 70 10.17 6.94 15.17
C LEU A 70 10.88 7.14 16.51
N GLU A 71 12.09 6.60 16.68
CA GLU A 71 12.86 6.66 17.93
C GLU A 71 13.63 7.97 18.09
N THR A 72 14.06 8.59 17.00
CA THR A 72 14.65 9.93 17.03
C THR A 72 13.58 10.94 17.47
N THR A 73 13.82 11.74 18.51
CA THR A 73 12.83 12.65 19.09
C THR A 73 11.53 11.93 19.50
N SER A 74 11.65 10.88 20.33
CA SER A 74 10.57 9.95 20.73
C SER A 74 9.32 10.62 21.33
N ASP A 75 9.48 11.78 21.97
CA ASP A 75 8.39 12.51 22.62
C ASP A 75 7.56 13.35 21.64
N THR A 76 7.97 13.44 20.39
CA THR A 76 7.27 14.20 19.36
C THR A 76 6.27 13.30 18.63
N LYS A 77 5.03 13.76 18.50
CA LYS A 77 4.05 13.07 17.63
C LYS A 77 4.51 13.09 16.20
N LYS A 78 4.46 11.94 15.53
CA LYS A 78 4.91 11.73 14.16
C LYS A 78 3.83 11.08 13.31
N GLN A 79 4.02 11.14 12.01
CA GLN A 79 3.08 10.60 11.04
C GLN A 79 3.80 9.71 10.02
N ILE A 80 3.17 8.59 9.68
CA ILE A 80 3.59 7.74 8.57
C ILE A 80 2.46 7.72 7.53
N ILE A 81 2.83 7.85 6.25
CA ILE A 81 1.92 7.69 5.13
C ILE A 81 2.49 6.59 4.22
N SER A 82 1.85 5.43 4.22
CA SER A 82 2.25 4.28 3.40
C SER A 82 1.54 4.32 2.06
N LEU A 83 2.31 4.37 0.98
CA LEU A 83 1.84 4.43 -0.41
C LEU A 83 1.80 3.02 -1.00
N GLY A 84 0.63 2.55 -1.42
CA GLY A 84 0.44 1.18 -1.88
C GLY A 84 0.64 0.19 -0.74
N ALA A 85 -0.10 0.38 0.36
CA ALA A 85 0.14 -0.34 1.61
C ALA A 85 -0.17 -1.85 1.54
N GLY A 86 -1.07 -2.26 0.65
CA GLY A 86 -1.43 -3.68 0.46
C GLY A 86 -1.70 -4.40 1.78
N SER A 87 -1.06 -5.54 1.93
CA SER A 87 -1.15 -6.43 3.11
C SER A 87 -0.12 -6.11 4.21
N ASP A 88 0.41 -4.87 4.28
CA ASP A 88 1.37 -4.49 5.33
C ASP A 88 0.78 -4.60 6.73
N THR A 89 1.50 -5.26 7.64
CA THR A 89 1.10 -5.53 9.03
C THR A 89 1.72 -4.57 10.04
N ARG A 90 2.68 -3.74 9.63
CA ARG A 90 3.42 -2.81 10.51
C ARG A 90 2.54 -1.89 11.35
N PRO A 91 1.40 -1.34 10.86
CA PRO A 91 0.53 -0.51 11.71
C PRO A 91 0.13 -1.21 13.00
N PHE A 92 -0.15 -2.52 12.95
CA PHE A 92 -0.64 -3.29 14.10
C PHE A 92 0.44 -3.61 15.15
N TYR A 93 1.70 -3.33 14.86
CA TYR A 93 2.82 -3.37 15.82
C TYR A 93 3.25 -1.98 16.26
N LEU A 94 3.26 -1.01 15.34
CA LEU A 94 3.74 0.34 15.62
C LEU A 94 2.71 1.15 16.44
N LEU A 95 1.41 1.04 16.13
CA LEU A 95 0.37 1.77 16.84
C LEU A 95 0.31 1.41 18.34
N PRO A 96 0.35 0.14 18.76
CA PRO A 96 0.42 -0.20 20.19
C PRO A 96 1.70 0.28 20.87
N LYS A 97 2.86 0.27 20.15
CA LYS A 97 4.17 0.69 20.67
C LYS A 97 4.20 2.20 20.91
N TYR A 98 3.78 3.00 19.94
CA TYR A 98 3.89 4.47 19.97
C TYR A 98 2.60 5.20 20.39
N ARG A 99 1.46 4.53 20.39
CA ARG A 99 0.16 5.02 20.87
C ARG A 99 -0.21 6.43 20.34
N SER A 100 -0.38 7.41 21.23
CA SER A 100 -0.75 8.80 20.87
C SER A 100 0.33 9.53 20.07
N ASN A 101 1.57 9.03 20.07
CA ASN A 101 2.69 9.67 19.41
C ASN A 101 2.86 9.24 17.93
N LEU A 102 1.97 8.35 17.44
CA LEU A 102 1.97 7.94 16.03
C LEU A 102 0.60 8.15 15.39
N MET A 103 0.59 8.78 14.24
CA MET A 103 -0.49 8.79 13.26
C MET A 103 -0.07 7.94 12.06
N TYR A 104 -0.90 7.01 11.62
CA TYR A 104 -0.57 6.12 10.51
C TYR A 104 -1.66 6.16 9.44
N HIS A 105 -1.26 6.43 8.20
CA HIS A 105 -2.14 6.44 7.04
C HIS A 105 -1.69 5.39 6.04
N GLU A 106 -2.63 4.64 5.52
CA GLU A 106 -2.43 3.73 4.40
C GLU A 106 -3.22 4.19 3.19
N LEU A 107 -2.55 4.29 2.06
CA LEU A 107 -3.13 4.67 0.78
C LEU A 107 -3.01 3.49 -0.17
N ASP A 108 -4.13 3.03 -0.72
CA ASP A 108 -4.15 1.96 -1.72
C ASP A 108 -5.39 2.10 -2.62
N PHE A 109 -5.48 1.31 -3.68
CA PHE A 109 -6.70 1.24 -4.47
C PHE A 109 -7.92 0.96 -3.60
N ALA A 110 -9.06 1.54 -3.96
CA ALA A 110 -10.30 1.44 -3.19
C ALA A 110 -10.69 -0.02 -2.83
N VAL A 111 -10.45 -0.96 -3.73
CA VAL A 111 -10.73 -2.38 -3.49
C VAL A 111 -9.82 -2.96 -2.41
N SER A 112 -8.51 -2.73 -2.50
CA SER A 112 -7.52 -3.20 -1.51
C SER A 112 -7.77 -2.56 -0.14
N ALA A 113 -8.03 -1.25 -0.11
CA ALA A 113 -8.33 -0.50 1.10
C ALA A 113 -9.56 -1.04 1.84
N ARG A 114 -10.66 -1.31 1.12
CA ARG A 114 -11.86 -1.92 1.69
C ARG A 114 -11.62 -3.33 2.21
N GLN A 115 -10.95 -4.17 1.43
CA GLN A 115 -10.60 -5.54 1.87
C GLN A 115 -9.77 -5.54 3.15
N LYS A 116 -8.80 -4.63 3.28
CA LYS A 116 -8.01 -4.48 4.51
C LYS A 116 -8.87 -4.01 5.68
N ALA A 117 -9.73 -3.01 5.48
CA ALA A 117 -10.66 -2.54 6.51
C ALA A 117 -11.63 -3.65 6.98
N GLU A 118 -12.13 -4.49 6.06
CA GLU A 118 -12.94 -5.67 6.38
C GLU A 118 -12.17 -6.70 7.21
N LEU A 119 -10.89 -6.95 6.89
CA LEU A 119 -10.03 -7.83 7.68
C LEU A 119 -9.82 -7.29 9.10
N VAL A 120 -9.58 -5.98 9.24
CA VAL A 120 -9.46 -5.34 10.56
C VAL A 120 -10.76 -5.49 11.35
N ALA A 121 -11.91 -5.23 10.73
CA ALA A 121 -13.22 -5.37 11.39
C ALA A 121 -13.48 -6.82 11.84
N LYS A 122 -13.03 -7.80 11.07
CA LYS A 122 -13.24 -9.23 11.31
C LYS A 122 -12.35 -9.80 12.43
N HIS A 123 -11.12 -9.30 12.59
CA HIS A 123 -10.13 -9.89 13.49
C HIS A 123 -9.87 -9.00 14.69
N ALA A 124 -10.29 -9.44 15.90
CA ALA A 124 -10.14 -8.69 17.14
C ALA A 124 -8.69 -8.25 17.39
N VAL A 125 -7.69 -9.12 17.12
CA VAL A 125 -6.28 -8.81 17.31
C VAL A 125 -5.80 -7.61 16.48
N LEU A 126 -6.34 -7.41 15.27
CA LEU A 126 -6.02 -6.25 14.44
C LEU A 126 -6.74 -4.99 14.95
N LYS A 127 -8.01 -5.13 15.32
CA LYS A 127 -8.81 -4.04 15.86
C LYS A 127 -8.26 -3.53 17.20
N ASP A 128 -7.90 -4.44 18.11
CA ASP A 128 -7.41 -4.11 19.44
C ASP A 128 -6.00 -3.47 19.40
N ALA A 129 -5.26 -3.66 18.31
CA ALA A 129 -4.00 -2.97 18.06
C ALA A 129 -4.16 -1.48 17.72
N ILE A 130 -5.38 -1.03 17.39
CA ILE A 130 -5.65 0.36 17.00
C ILE A 130 -6.10 1.15 18.22
N PRO A 131 -5.34 2.18 18.69
CA PRO A 131 -5.76 3.00 19.82
C PRO A 131 -7.02 3.81 19.53
N GLY A 132 -7.99 3.74 20.45
CA GLY A 132 -9.22 4.51 20.41
C GLY A 132 -10.34 3.89 19.58
N PRO A 133 -11.45 4.63 19.39
CA PRO A 133 -12.59 4.13 18.62
C PRO A 133 -12.27 4.02 17.14
N VAL A 134 -12.74 2.95 16.51
CA VAL A 134 -12.58 2.70 15.06
C VAL A 134 -13.94 2.81 14.39
N GLU A 135 -14.02 3.66 13.38
CA GLU A 135 -15.19 3.80 12.53
C GLU A 135 -14.91 3.15 11.16
N TYR A 136 -15.90 2.44 10.62
CA TYR A 136 -15.81 1.73 9.36
C TYR A 136 -16.83 2.28 8.37
N ASP A 137 -16.39 2.56 7.14
CA ASP A 137 -17.23 2.87 5.98
C ASP A 137 -16.92 1.85 4.87
N ILE A 138 -17.35 0.61 5.10
CA ILE A 138 -17.12 -0.55 4.24
C ILE A 138 -18.36 -0.95 3.43
N HIS A 139 -19.38 -0.08 3.37
CA HIS A 139 -20.58 -0.34 2.58
C HIS A 139 -20.20 -0.42 1.10
N THR A 140 -20.38 -1.59 0.49
CA THR A 140 -20.34 -1.74 -0.96
C THR A 140 -21.37 -0.78 -1.56
N PRO A 141 -20.99 0.10 -2.53
CA PRO A 141 -21.99 0.77 -3.35
C PRO A 141 -22.87 -0.33 -3.94
N ASP A 142 -24.19 -0.21 -3.78
CA ASP A 142 -25.16 -1.10 -4.40
C ASP A 142 -24.75 -1.29 -5.87
N LEU A 143 -24.23 -2.47 -6.21
CA LEU A 143 -24.11 -2.86 -7.61
C LEU A 143 -25.52 -2.71 -8.19
N PRO A 144 -25.72 -1.98 -9.31
CA PRO A 144 -27.02 -1.84 -9.90
C PRO A 144 -27.61 -3.24 -10.00
N HIS A 145 -28.75 -3.45 -9.33
CA HIS A 145 -29.46 -4.72 -9.28
C HIS A 145 -29.53 -5.26 -10.71
N ARG A 146 -28.75 -6.32 -11.01
CA ARG A 146 -29.03 -7.10 -12.23
C ARG A 146 -30.50 -7.48 -12.14
N PRO A 147 -31.34 -7.06 -13.09
CA PRO A 147 -32.75 -7.43 -13.05
C PRO A 147 -32.77 -8.96 -12.94
N ARG A 148 -33.42 -9.48 -11.89
CA ARG A 148 -33.66 -10.90 -11.75
C ARG A 148 -34.18 -11.38 -13.09
N ARG A 149 -33.45 -12.25 -13.79
CA ARG A 149 -33.95 -12.95 -14.96
C ARG A 149 -35.30 -13.53 -14.53
N ARG A 150 -36.37 -12.97 -15.06
CA ARG A 150 -37.69 -13.60 -14.96
C ARG A 150 -37.46 -15.02 -15.45
N SER A 151 -37.75 -16.00 -14.58
CA SER A 151 -37.85 -17.39 -14.96
C SER A 151 -38.74 -17.47 -16.18
N SER A 152 -38.20 -17.94 -17.28
CA SER A 152 -38.95 -18.19 -18.51
C SER A 152 -40.17 -19.03 -18.16
N PRO A 153 -41.36 -18.69 -18.67
CA PRO A 153 -42.51 -19.56 -18.50
C PRO A 153 -42.20 -20.91 -19.16
N ARG A 154 -42.43 -22.00 -18.41
CA ARG A 154 -42.40 -23.35 -18.97
C ARG A 154 -43.27 -23.37 -20.22
N LEU A 155 -42.74 -23.83 -21.34
CA LEU A 155 -43.49 -24.17 -22.54
C LEU A 155 -44.54 -25.21 -22.13
N PHE A 156 -45.79 -24.78 -22.13
CA PHE A 156 -46.94 -25.66 -22.03
C PHE A 156 -47.19 -26.19 -23.45
N VAL A 157 -47.08 -27.50 -23.61
CA VAL A 157 -47.50 -28.19 -24.84
C VAL A 157 -49.01 -28.34 -24.76
N PRO A 158 -49.80 -27.79 -25.70
CA PRO A 158 -51.25 -27.98 -25.70
C PRO A 158 -51.59 -29.33 -26.38
N SER A 159 -52.28 -30.19 -25.63
CA SER A 159 -53.05 -31.27 -26.21
C SER A 159 -54.26 -30.67 -26.96
N ARG A 160 -54.51 -31.20 -28.16
CA ARG A 160 -55.67 -30.92 -28.99
C ARG A 160 -56.94 -31.32 -28.27
N GLU A 161 -57.96 -30.41 -28.24
CA GLU A 161 -59.33 -30.71 -28.72
C GLU A 161 -60.28 -29.52 -28.46
N GLN A 162 -60.97 -29.17 -29.56
CA GLN A 162 -62.34 -28.66 -29.76
C GLN A 162 -62.78 -27.25 -29.23
N ALA A 163 -62.90 -26.38 -30.11
CA ALA A 163 -64.09 -25.72 -30.67
C ALA A 163 -65.14 -25.12 -29.71
N SER A 164 -65.40 -23.88 -29.87
CA SER A 164 -66.66 -23.16 -30.27
C SER A 164 -67.06 -21.94 -29.44
N GLN A 165 -67.24 -20.88 -30.14
CA GLN A 165 -68.33 -19.84 -30.08
C GLN A 165 -68.27 -18.69 -29.02
N SER A 166 -68.07 -17.52 -29.59
CA SER A 166 -68.98 -16.33 -29.55
C SER A 166 -69.11 -15.47 -28.29
N GLY A 167 -68.94 -14.16 -28.49
CA GLY A 167 -69.79 -13.17 -27.82
C GLY A 167 -69.10 -11.87 -27.34
N SER A 168 -69.09 -10.91 -28.23
CA SER A 168 -69.33 -9.44 -28.06
C SER A 168 -69.20 -8.76 -26.66
N GLY A 169 -68.41 -7.74 -26.59
CA GLY A 169 -68.20 -6.46 -25.90
C GLY A 169 -69.39 -5.80 -25.18
N PRO A 170 -69.31 -4.50 -24.84
CA PRO A 170 -68.27 -3.61 -24.38
C PRO A 170 -68.66 -2.79 -23.12
N HIS A 171 -67.74 -1.83 -22.69
CA HIS A 171 -67.97 -0.62 -21.87
C HIS A 171 -68.12 -0.74 -20.34
N HIS A 172 -67.29 -0.08 -19.55
CA HIS A 172 -67.53 1.25 -18.96
C HIS A 172 -66.39 1.71 -18.04
N LEU A 173 -66.29 3.02 -18.05
CA LEU A 173 -65.30 3.93 -17.42
C LEU A 173 -65.47 4.15 -15.91
N HIS A 174 -64.30 4.41 -15.22
CA HIS A 174 -64.03 5.42 -14.16
C HIS A 174 -64.79 5.40 -12.80
N PRO A 175 -64.29 6.14 -11.77
CA PRO A 175 -62.92 6.59 -11.36
C PRO A 175 -62.67 6.54 -9.84
N SER A 176 -61.44 6.94 -9.51
CA SER A 176 -61.02 7.80 -8.38
C SER A 176 -60.71 7.23 -7.00
N SER A 177 -59.54 7.65 -6.59
CA SER A 177 -59.11 8.36 -5.37
C SER A 177 -58.48 7.53 -4.30
N GLY A 178 -57.28 8.02 -3.90
CA GLY A 178 -56.59 7.62 -2.70
C GLY A 178 -55.10 7.95 -2.73
N ILE A 179 -54.73 9.25 -2.78
CA ILE A 179 -53.39 9.72 -2.58
C ILE A 179 -53.09 9.66 -1.07
N ASN A 180 -52.29 8.73 -0.63
CA ASN A 180 -51.62 8.79 0.69
C ASN A 180 -50.16 9.19 0.46
N THR A 181 -49.92 10.48 0.63
CA THR A 181 -48.57 11.07 0.72
C THR A 181 -48.03 10.90 2.12
N HIS A 182 -47.18 9.91 2.32
CA HIS A 182 -46.26 9.94 3.46
C HIS A 182 -45.01 10.72 3.04
N PRO A 183 -44.52 11.69 3.87
CA PRO A 183 -43.29 12.40 3.56
C PRO A 183 -42.12 11.43 3.67
N ARG A 184 -41.44 11.18 2.54
CA ARG A 184 -40.14 10.55 2.53
C ARG A 184 -39.17 11.51 3.21
N HIS A 185 -38.66 11.14 4.37
CA HIS A 185 -37.46 11.75 4.94
C HIS A 185 -36.34 11.56 3.90
N ASN A 186 -36.00 12.64 3.20
CA ASN A 186 -34.77 12.73 2.44
C ASN A 186 -33.62 12.81 3.44
N SER A 187 -33.00 11.69 3.75
CA SER A 187 -31.64 11.67 4.27
C SER A 187 -30.72 12.32 3.22
N PRO A 188 -29.86 13.28 3.58
CA PRO A 188 -28.95 13.86 2.61
C PRO A 188 -28.10 12.77 2.00
N SER A 189 -28.07 12.68 0.66
CA SER A 189 -27.11 11.88 -0.10
C SER A 189 -25.69 12.20 0.41
N PRO A 190 -24.82 11.22 0.59
CA PRO A 190 -23.43 11.49 0.92
C PRO A 190 -22.88 12.46 -0.13
N ALA A 191 -22.31 13.56 0.34
CA ALA A 191 -21.66 14.54 -0.53
C ALA A 191 -20.72 13.79 -1.47
N GLN A 192 -20.98 13.88 -2.77
CA GLN A 192 -20.10 13.31 -3.79
C GLN A 192 -18.73 13.95 -3.58
N ASN A 193 -17.76 13.13 -3.19
CA ASN A 193 -16.39 13.58 -2.98
C ASN A 193 -15.78 13.86 -4.35
N PRO A 194 -15.48 15.12 -4.70
CA PRO A 194 -15.06 15.51 -6.05
C PRO A 194 -13.73 14.88 -6.48
N HIS A 195 -13.01 14.27 -5.56
CA HIS A 195 -11.70 13.64 -5.81
C HIS A 195 -11.73 12.10 -5.88
N GLY A 196 -12.90 11.47 -5.75
CA GLY A 196 -13.06 10.01 -5.96
C GLY A 196 -12.28 9.12 -4.98
N PHE A 197 -11.95 9.60 -3.77
CA PHE A 197 -11.35 8.79 -2.71
C PHE A 197 -12.40 8.39 -1.65
N GLU A 198 -12.13 7.31 -0.95
CA GLU A 198 -12.92 6.85 0.19
C GLU A 198 -12.00 6.59 1.40
N THR A 199 -12.57 6.54 2.60
CA THR A 199 -11.83 6.24 3.83
C THR A 199 -12.56 5.12 4.56
N PRO A 200 -12.37 3.85 4.14
CA PRO A 200 -13.12 2.71 4.67
C PRO A 200 -12.83 2.41 6.15
N LEU A 201 -11.74 2.95 6.71
CA LEU A 201 -11.44 2.89 8.13
C LEU A 201 -10.84 4.20 8.61
N LYS A 202 -11.33 4.71 9.74
CA LYS A 202 -10.74 5.86 10.44
C LYS A 202 -10.77 5.66 11.95
N SER A 203 -9.71 6.15 12.60
CA SER A 203 -9.58 6.25 14.04
C SER A 203 -8.75 7.49 14.41
N PRO A 204 -8.59 7.83 15.70
CA PRO A 204 -7.72 8.95 16.09
C PRO A 204 -6.25 8.82 15.68
N SER A 205 -5.79 7.60 15.36
CA SER A 205 -4.38 7.32 15.08
C SER A 205 -4.14 6.49 13.80
N TYR A 206 -5.18 5.99 13.14
CA TYR A 206 -5.05 5.12 11.98
C TYR A 206 -6.14 5.36 10.95
N TYR A 207 -5.72 5.50 9.69
CA TYR A 207 -6.61 5.70 8.56
C TYR A 207 -6.23 4.77 7.41
N ILE A 208 -7.24 4.19 6.76
CA ILE A 208 -7.07 3.52 5.48
C ILE A 208 -7.82 4.34 4.44
N HIS A 209 -7.12 4.75 3.37
CA HIS A 209 -7.67 5.53 2.27
C HIS A 209 -7.70 4.71 0.99
N GLY A 210 -8.86 4.60 0.39
CA GLY A 210 -9.06 4.04 -0.94
C GLY A 210 -8.89 5.10 -2.00
N VAL A 211 -7.70 5.21 -2.59
CA VAL A 211 -7.35 6.24 -3.56
C VAL A 211 -6.36 5.70 -4.59
N ASP A 212 -6.55 6.06 -5.85
CA ASP A 212 -5.52 5.86 -6.86
C ASP A 212 -4.49 6.99 -6.74
N LEU A 213 -3.23 6.64 -6.51
CA LEU A 213 -2.15 7.62 -6.33
C LEU A 213 -2.03 8.60 -7.49
N ARG A 214 -2.41 8.19 -8.70
CA ARG A 214 -2.44 9.08 -9.89
C ARG A 214 -3.43 10.25 -9.76
N HIS A 215 -4.29 10.25 -8.77
CA HIS A 215 -5.14 11.37 -8.43
C HIS A 215 -4.52 12.33 -7.41
N LEU A 216 -3.36 11.97 -6.81
CA LEU A 216 -2.67 12.73 -5.77
C LEU A 216 -1.51 13.56 -6.32
N MET A 217 -1.68 14.21 -7.47
CA MET A 217 -0.61 14.94 -8.17
C MET A 217 -0.59 16.44 -7.87
N THR A 218 -1.40 16.92 -6.92
CA THR A 218 -1.43 18.34 -6.51
C THR A 218 -1.43 18.48 -4.99
N PRO A 219 -0.93 19.58 -4.42
CA PRO A 219 -0.98 19.80 -2.97
C PRO A 219 -2.41 19.78 -2.38
N ALA A 220 -3.42 20.14 -3.17
CA ALA A 220 -4.82 20.07 -2.75
C ALA A 220 -5.34 18.62 -2.70
N SER A 221 -4.90 17.75 -3.62
CA SER A 221 -5.37 16.37 -3.69
C SER A 221 -4.77 15.46 -2.62
N VAL A 222 -3.62 15.84 -2.01
CA VAL A 222 -3.03 15.07 -0.89
C VAL A 222 -3.62 15.43 0.48
N GLN A 223 -4.59 16.37 0.53
CA GLN A 223 -5.31 16.73 1.76
C GLN A 223 -6.39 15.69 2.09
N LEU A 224 -5.95 14.48 2.43
CA LEU A 224 -6.84 13.41 2.83
C LEU A 224 -7.26 13.54 4.30
N PRO A 225 -8.43 12.99 4.70
CA PRO A 225 -8.90 13.05 6.08
C PRO A 225 -7.85 12.56 7.08
N GLY A 226 -7.63 13.33 8.13
CA GLY A 226 -6.71 12.97 9.22
C GLY A 226 -5.24 13.25 8.95
N ILE A 227 -4.80 13.56 7.73
CA ILE A 227 -3.42 13.97 7.47
C ILE A 227 -3.16 15.32 8.12
N ASP A 228 -2.16 15.37 8.99
CA ASP A 228 -1.73 16.57 9.70
C ASP A 228 -0.39 17.06 9.14
N PHE A 229 -0.41 18.14 8.37
CA PHE A 229 0.78 18.71 7.75
C PHE A 229 1.72 19.41 8.75
N SER A 230 1.31 19.60 10.00
CA SER A 230 2.16 20.14 11.06
C SER A 230 3.06 19.10 11.71
N LEU A 231 2.84 17.81 11.44
CA LEU A 231 3.64 16.73 12.01
C LEU A 231 4.83 16.35 11.13
N PRO A 232 5.97 16.00 11.74
CA PRO A 232 7.03 15.29 11.02
C PRO A 232 6.47 14.01 10.39
N THR A 233 6.66 13.85 9.08
CA THR A 233 6.00 12.80 8.30
C THR A 233 6.98 11.99 7.50
N LEU A 234 6.78 10.67 7.51
CA LEU A 234 7.50 9.70 6.69
C LEU A 234 6.58 9.08 5.63
N LEU A 235 6.93 9.26 4.36
CA LEU A 235 6.37 8.47 3.26
C LEU A 235 7.08 7.10 3.21
N VAL A 236 6.31 6.03 3.10
CA VAL A 236 6.82 4.67 2.91
C VAL A 236 6.27 4.13 1.61
N SER A 237 7.14 3.63 0.72
CA SER A 237 6.75 3.04 -0.56
C SER A 237 7.55 1.77 -0.80
N GLU A 238 6.87 0.63 -0.95
CA GLU A 238 7.52 -0.64 -1.24
C GLU A 238 6.94 -1.25 -2.51
N CYS A 239 7.72 -1.22 -3.62
CA CYS A 239 7.28 -1.68 -4.93
C CYS A 239 5.91 -1.09 -5.32
N CYS A 240 5.75 0.22 -5.16
CA CYS A 240 4.50 0.94 -5.48
C CYS A 240 4.72 1.99 -6.56
N LEU A 241 5.63 2.92 -6.34
CA LEU A 241 5.90 4.00 -7.28
C LEU A 241 6.48 3.49 -8.61
N CYS A 242 7.14 2.32 -8.61
CA CYS A 242 7.67 1.68 -9.82
C CYS A 242 6.60 1.35 -10.86
N TYR A 243 5.34 1.18 -10.45
CA TYR A 243 4.23 0.87 -11.37
C TYR A 243 3.62 2.11 -12.04
N LEU A 244 3.94 3.32 -11.56
CA LEU A 244 3.47 4.56 -12.16
C LEU A 244 4.39 4.97 -13.32
N GLU A 245 3.84 5.73 -14.27
CA GLU A 245 4.67 6.44 -15.23
C GLU A 245 5.59 7.44 -14.47
N PRO A 246 6.83 7.66 -14.92
CA PRO A 246 7.79 8.50 -14.20
C PRO A 246 7.24 9.87 -13.81
N ASP A 247 6.61 10.57 -14.76
CA ASP A 247 6.03 11.90 -14.52
C ASP A 247 4.91 11.87 -13.47
N ALA A 248 4.07 10.82 -13.47
CA ALA A 248 3.01 10.66 -12.49
C ALA A 248 3.57 10.36 -11.10
N SER A 249 4.59 9.48 -11.02
CA SER A 249 5.29 9.17 -9.78
C SER A 249 5.96 10.41 -9.18
N ASP A 250 6.62 11.22 -10.01
CA ASP A 250 7.27 12.46 -9.60
C ASP A 250 6.24 13.51 -9.18
N ALA A 251 5.13 13.63 -9.88
CA ALA A 251 4.05 14.56 -9.52
C ALA A 251 3.41 14.22 -8.16
N VAL A 252 3.23 12.93 -7.84
CA VAL A 252 2.74 12.49 -6.53
C VAL A 252 3.72 12.92 -5.43
N LEU A 253 5.00 12.62 -5.57
CA LEU A 253 6.01 13.00 -4.56
C LEU A 253 6.11 14.53 -4.44
N ALA A 254 6.13 15.26 -5.56
CA ALA A 254 6.17 16.72 -5.56
C ALA A 254 4.93 17.34 -4.88
N ALA A 255 3.75 16.72 -5.01
CA ALA A 255 2.53 17.16 -4.33
C ALA A 255 2.65 17.07 -2.80
N PHE A 256 3.15 15.94 -2.28
CA PHE A 256 3.43 15.80 -0.86
C PHE A 256 4.52 16.78 -0.39
N ILE A 257 5.64 16.88 -1.12
CA ILE A 257 6.72 17.82 -0.75
C ILE A 257 6.17 19.23 -0.64
N LYS A 258 5.42 19.71 -1.63
CA LYS A 258 4.84 21.07 -1.63
C LYS A 258 3.86 21.28 -0.46
N ALA A 259 3.04 20.26 -0.13
CA ALA A 259 2.11 20.35 0.98
C ALA A 259 2.83 20.41 2.33
N PHE A 260 3.89 19.62 2.52
CA PHE A 260 4.67 19.57 3.77
C PHE A 260 5.76 20.65 3.88
N THR A 261 6.06 21.40 2.83
CA THR A 261 7.01 22.52 2.85
C THR A 261 6.32 23.88 2.73
N SER A 262 5.01 23.94 2.92
CA SER A 262 4.25 25.20 2.98
C SER A 262 4.55 25.96 4.28
N PRO A 263 4.35 27.30 4.35
CA PRO A 263 4.66 28.10 5.54
C PRO A 263 3.95 27.64 6.84
N SER A 264 2.83 26.93 6.72
CA SER A 264 2.04 26.42 7.84
C SER A 264 2.30 24.96 8.19
N SER A 265 3.27 24.30 7.53
CA SER A 265 3.58 22.89 7.74
C SER A 265 4.80 22.70 8.65
N SER A 266 5.07 21.44 9.05
CA SER A 266 6.25 21.07 9.82
C SER A 266 7.57 21.31 9.10
N ASN A 267 7.55 21.41 7.77
CA ASN A 267 8.70 21.42 6.89
C ASN A 267 9.62 20.18 7.04
N GLN A 268 9.07 19.07 7.53
CA GLN A 268 9.79 17.85 7.88
C GLN A 268 9.12 16.64 7.22
N LEU A 269 9.45 16.38 5.94
CA LEU A 269 9.01 15.23 5.18
C LEU A 269 10.20 14.34 4.86
N GLY A 270 10.08 13.04 5.13
CA GLY A 270 11.01 12.02 4.67
C GLY A 270 10.35 11.00 3.76
N ILE A 271 11.17 10.22 3.09
CA ILE A 271 10.75 9.09 2.29
C ILE A 271 11.67 7.89 2.54
N VAL A 272 11.08 6.71 2.62
CA VAL A 272 11.75 5.41 2.47
C VAL A 272 11.06 4.69 1.33
N SER A 273 11.83 4.33 0.31
CA SER A 273 11.31 3.61 -0.85
C SER A 273 12.15 2.38 -1.14
N TYR A 274 11.49 1.26 -1.39
CA TYR A 274 12.08 0.01 -1.84
C TYR A 274 11.54 -0.32 -3.22
N GLU A 275 12.42 -0.34 -4.24
CA GLU A 275 12.02 -0.51 -5.63
C GLU A 275 13.03 -1.39 -6.39
N PRO A 276 12.58 -2.15 -7.41
CA PRO A 276 13.51 -2.73 -8.36
C PRO A 276 14.18 -1.62 -9.18
N PHE A 277 15.43 -1.83 -9.54
CA PHE A 277 16.12 -1.01 -10.52
C PHE A 277 16.92 -1.91 -11.47
N SER A 278 17.15 -1.45 -12.70
CA SER A 278 17.89 -2.19 -13.70
C SER A 278 19.25 -1.56 -13.91
N SER A 279 20.30 -2.33 -13.74
CA SER A 279 21.50 -2.13 -14.53
C SER A 279 21.23 -2.71 -15.93
N ASP A 280 21.80 -2.19 -16.99
CA ASP A 280 21.64 -2.70 -18.37
C ASP A 280 22.30 -4.07 -18.61
N ASP A 281 22.40 -4.89 -17.56
CA ASP A 281 22.95 -6.21 -17.60
C ASP A 281 21.93 -7.28 -18.06
N GLN A 282 22.41 -8.50 -18.19
CA GLN A 282 21.59 -9.61 -18.67
C GLN A 282 20.48 -9.97 -17.68
N PHE A 283 20.73 -9.91 -16.36
CA PHE A 283 19.74 -10.25 -15.35
C PHE A 283 18.59 -9.25 -15.33
N GLY A 284 18.88 -7.93 -15.38
CA GLY A 284 17.86 -6.88 -15.44
C GLY A 284 16.96 -7.02 -16.67
N ARG A 285 17.53 -7.33 -17.84
CA ARG A 285 16.74 -7.59 -19.06
C ARG A 285 15.82 -8.80 -18.92
N VAL A 286 16.31 -9.90 -18.33
CA VAL A 286 15.49 -11.10 -18.07
C VAL A 286 14.39 -10.81 -17.07
N MET A 287 14.68 -10.05 -16.00
CA MET A 287 13.71 -9.65 -15.01
C MET A 287 12.58 -8.82 -15.64
N ILE A 288 12.91 -7.81 -16.45
CA ILE A 288 11.92 -7.00 -17.16
C ILE A 288 11.07 -7.88 -18.09
N HIS A 289 11.70 -8.79 -18.84
CA HIS A 289 10.98 -9.72 -19.72
C HIS A 289 9.98 -10.59 -18.93
N ASN A 290 10.42 -11.18 -17.82
CA ASN A 290 9.59 -12.06 -17.00
C ASN A 290 8.40 -11.28 -16.38
N LEU A 291 8.59 -10.04 -15.94
CA LEU A 291 7.51 -9.19 -15.48
C LEU A 291 6.52 -8.85 -16.61
N ALA A 292 7.04 -8.54 -17.80
CA ALA A 292 6.21 -8.23 -18.97
C ALA A 292 5.35 -9.42 -19.42
N THR A 293 5.85 -10.67 -19.33
CA THR A 293 5.04 -11.88 -19.62
C THR A 293 3.85 -12.06 -18.69
N ARG A 294 3.93 -11.51 -17.47
CA ARG A 294 2.84 -11.44 -16.49
C ARG A 294 1.96 -10.20 -16.66
N GLY A 295 2.22 -9.36 -17.67
CA GLY A 295 1.53 -8.09 -17.90
C GLY A 295 1.93 -6.98 -16.91
N ILE A 296 3.01 -7.15 -16.16
CA ILE A 296 3.53 -6.17 -15.21
C ILE A 296 4.50 -5.25 -15.94
N SER A 297 4.22 -3.95 -15.88
CA SER A 297 5.11 -2.88 -16.38
C SER A 297 5.63 -2.07 -15.19
N ILE A 298 6.93 -1.78 -15.20
CA ILE A 298 7.64 -0.99 -14.18
C ILE A 298 8.37 0.19 -14.83
N PRO A 299 7.65 1.22 -15.29
CA PRO A 299 8.20 2.30 -16.12
C PRO A 299 9.33 3.08 -15.44
N THR A 300 9.24 3.30 -14.13
CA THR A 300 10.27 4.05 -13.39
C THR A 300 11.61 3.32 -13.33
N MET A 301 11.62 1.97 -13.40
CA MET A 301 12.85 1.18 -13.47
C MET A 301 13.68 1.52 -14.72
N MET A 302 13.00 1.77 -15.84
CA MET A 302 13.65 2.16 -17.09
C MET A 302 14.12 3.62 -17.07
N ALA A 303 13.34 4.50 -16.45
CA ALA A 303 13.67 5.93 -16.38
C ALA A 303 14.81 6.22 -15.39
N PHE A 304 14.92 5.45 -14.33
CA PHE A 304 15.92 5.62 -13.27
C PHE A 304 16.68 4.31 -13.02
N PRO A 305 17.56 3.90 -13.95
CA PRO A 305 18.13 2.54 -13.97
C PRO A 305 19.26 2.32 -12.94
N THR A 306 19.70 3.35 -12.21
CA THR A 306 20.80 3.25 -11.26
C THR A 306 20.44 3.84 -9.90
N LEU A 307 21.13 3.42 -8.83
CA LEU A 307 21.00 4.06 -7.52
C LEU A 307 21.26 5.57 -7.57
N GLN A 308 22.29 5.97 -8.31
CA GLN A 308 22.62 7.40 -8.51
C GLN A 308 21.48 8.15 -9.20
N ALA A 309 20.83 7.57 -10.21
CA ALA A 309 19.69 8.18 -10.88
C ALA A 309 18.51 8.36 -9.90
N GLN A 310 18.23 7.39 -9.06
CA GLN A 310 17.18 7.48 -8.02
C GLN A 310 17.49 8.55 -6.97
N VAL A 311 18.73 8.60 -6.46
CA VAL A 311 19.16 9.67 -5.52
C VAL A 311 19.06 11.05 -6.16
N SER A 312 19.52 11.18 -7.40
CA SER A 312 19.43 12.45 -8.18
C SER A 312 17.98 12.86 -8.40
N ARG A 313 17.08 11.90 -8.70
CA ARG A 313 15.64 12.12 -8.78
C ARG A 313 15.06 12.67 -7.48
N LEU A 314 15.33 12.01 -6.35
CA LEU A 314 14.84 12.47 -5.04
C LEU A 314 15.34 13.88 -4.71
N ARG A 315 16.63 14.18 -4.98
CA ARG A 315 17.20 15.53 -4.78
C ARG A 315 16.55 16.55 -5.69
N GLY A 316 16.32 16.20 -6.95
CA GLY A 316 15.64 17.08 -7.93
C GLY A 316 14.20 17.40 -7.55
N LEU A 317 13.51 16.48 -6.86
CA LEU A 317 12.15 16.68 -6.35
C LEU A 317 12.11 17.57 -5.10
N GLY A 318 13.22 17.70 -4.33
CA GLY A 318 13.29 18.55 -3.14
C GLY A 318 13.65 17.84 -1.84
N PHE A 319 13.98 16.53 -1.86
CA PHE A 319 14.62 15.87 -0.72
C PHE A 319 16.09 16.30 -0.68
N LYS A 320 16.44 17.18 0.24
CA LYS A 320 17.77 17.80 0.36
C LYS A 320 18.84 16.82 0.77
N ALA A 321 18.49 15.90 1.71
CA ALA A 321 19.30 14.75 2.06
C ALA A 321 18.72 13.51 1.38
N ALA A 322 19.52 12.79 0.60
CA ALA A 322 19.09 11.56 -0.04
C ALA A 322 20.26 10.60 -0.21
N ALA A 323 20.00 9.32 0.08
CA ALA A 323 20.97 8.23 0.02
C ALA A 323 20.30 6.95 -0.51
N ALA A 324 21.13 5.98 -0.90
CA ALA A 324 20.66 4.69 -1.39
C ALA A 324 21.68 3.57 -1.13
N GLY A 325 21.17 2.34 -1.16
CA GLY A 325 21.94 1.12 -1.25
C GLY A 325 21.14 0.03 -1.94
N ASN A 326 21.80 -0.84 -2.73
CA ASN A 326 21.11 -2.06 -3.17
C ASN A 326 21.05 -3.06 -2.00
N LEU A 327 20.14 -4.04 -2.12
CA LEU A 327 19.97 -5.00 -1.02
C LEU A 327 21.19 -5.89 -0.79
N LYS A 328 22.06 -6.08 -1.78
CA LYS A 328 23.34 -6.76 -1.55
C LYS A 328 24.22 -5.97 -0.59
N TYR A 329 24.38 -4.68 -0.84
CA TYR A 329 25.10 -3.78 0.07
C TYR A 329 24.47 -3.73 1.46
N VAL A 330 23.14 -3.64 1.53
CA VAL A 330 22.41 -3.65 2.80
C VAL A 330 22.62 -4.96 3.56
N HIS A 331 22.55 -6.10 2.87
CA HIS A 331 22.85 -7.41 3.47
C HIS A 331 24.25 -7.44 4.08
N ASP A 332 25.26 -6.95 3.35
CA ASP A 332 26.65 -7.06 3.76
C ASP A 332 27.05 -6.00 4.80
N ALA A 333 26.42 -4.80 4.80
CA ALA A 333 26.82 -3.67 5.64
C ALA A 333 25.88 -3.39 6.84
N TRP A 334 24.58 -3.80 6.77
CA TRP A 334 23.61 -3.48 7.82
C TRP A 334 23.32 -4.65 8.77
N ILE A 335 23.71 -5.87 8.40
CA ILE A 335 23.55 -7.07 9.22
C ILE A 335 24.87 -7.29 9.96
N ASN A 336 24.80 -7.31 11.28
CA ASN A 336 25.99 -7.61 12.10
C ASN A 336 26.32 -9.11 12.09
N GLY A 337 27.51 -9.47 12.56
CA GLY A 337 28.00 -10.85 12.53
C GLY A 337 27.13 -11.85 13.30
N ASP A 338 26.57 -11.45 14.44
CA ASP A 338 25.71 -12.33 15.26
C ASP A 338 24.37 -12.60 14.58
N GLU A 339 23.81 -11.59 13.94
CA GLU A 339 22.58 -11.70 13.17
C GLU A 339 22.81 -12.52 11.89
N MET A 340 23.95 -12.33 11.23
CA MET A 340 24.34 -13.12 10.06
C MET A 340 24.46 -14.61 10.42
N GLN A 341 25.11 -14.96 11.52
CA GLN A 341 25.20 -16.35 11.99
C GLN A 341 23.81 -16.97 12.24
N LYS A 342 22.88 -16.19 12.81
CA LYS A 342 21.51 -16.68 13.04
C LYS A 342 20.78 -16.98 11.74
N ILE A 343 20.82 -16.07 10.77
CA ILE A 343 20.12 -16.28 9.50
C ILE A 343 20.80 -17.36 8.64
N ASP A 344 22.11 -17.53 8.73
CA ASP A 344 22.83 -18.62 8.03
C ASP A 344 22.48 -20.01 8.60
N ALA A 345 22.07 -20.08 9.87
CA ALA A 345 21.64 -21.32 10.51
C ALA A 345 20.18 -21.72 10.16
N LEU A 346 19.37 -20.83 9.57
CA LEU A 346 17.97 -21.10 9.25
C LEU A 346 17.81 -22.00 8.03
N GLU A 347 18.52 -21.68 6.96
CA GLU A 347 18.44 -22.37 5.68
C GLU A 347 19.83 -22.38 5.03
N LEU A 348 20.15 -23.47 4.34
CA LEU A 348 21.35 -23.54 3.51
C LEU A 348 21.14 -22.66 2.26
N LEU A 349 21.99 -21.65 2.11
CA LEU A 349 22.05 -20.81 0.90
C LEU A 349 23.24 -21.28 0.03
N ASP A 350 23.03 -22.30 -0.78
CA ASP A 350 24.00 -22.82 -1.73
C ASP A 350 24.03 -22.03 -3.05
N GLU A 351 22.91 -21.40 -3.41
CA GLU A 351 22.75 -20.55 -4.61
C GLU A 351 23.20 -19.09 -4.30
N ARG A 352 24.45 -18.93 -3.83
CA ARG A 352 24.95 -17.62 -3.37
C ARG A 352 25.07 -16.59 -4.50
N GLU A 353 25.50 -17.01 -5.68
CA GLU A 353 25.68 -16.12 -6.81
C GLU A 353 24.32 -15.61 -7.33
N GLU A 354 23.33 -16.48 -7.39
CA GLU A 354 21.96 -16.14 -7.77
C GLU A 354 21.32 -15.19 -6.74
N PHE A 355 21.55 -15.44 -5.45
CA PHE A 355 21.12 -14.53 -4.40
C PHE A 355 21.73 -13.14 -4.57
N ASP A 356 23.06 -13.06 -4.75
CA ASP A 356 23.77 -11.80 -4.92
C ASP A 356 23.27 -11.04 -6.16
N LEU A 357 23.03 -11.74 -7.28
CA LEU A 357 22.44 -11.15 -8.46
C LEU A 357 21.02 -10.62 -8.20
N LEU A 358 20.17 -11.42 -7.58
CA LEU A 358 18.79 -11.02 -7.27
C LEU A 358 18.76 -9.76 -6.42
N VAL A 359 19.46 -9.76 -5.28
CA VAL A 359 19.40 -8.64 -4.33
C VAL A 359 20.15 -7.39 -4.81
N ALA A 360 21.08 -7.54 -5.77
CA ALA A 360 21.73 -6.41 -6.42
C ALA A 360 20.79 -5.60 -7.33
N HIS A 361 19.65 -6.16 -7.72
CA HIS A 361 18.65 -5.51 -8.59
C HIS A 361 17.48 -4.86 -7.83
N TYR A 362 17.53 -4.83 -6.52
CA TYR A 362 16.59 -4.11 -5.68
C TYR A 362 17.32 -3.09 -4.82
N GLY A 363 16.79 -1.88 -4.76
CA GLY A 363 17.37 -0.77 -4.01
C GLY A 363 16.45 -0.30 -2.90
N ILE A 364 17.05 0.15 -1.80
CA ILE A 364 16.40 0.97 -0.82
C ILE A 364 16.93 2.40 -0.95
N TYR A 365 16.00 3.34 -0.96
CA TYR A 365 16.24 4.76 -1.13
C TYR A 365 15.59 5.49 0.02
N TRP A 366 16.30 6.43 0.62
CA TRP A 366 15.72 7.27 1.67
C TRP A 366 16.19 8.70 1.51
N GLY A 367 15.39 9.63 2.00
CA GLY A 367 15.73 11.04 1.93
C GLY A 367 14.78 11.90 2.74
N SER A 368 15.22 13.14 3.05
CA SER A 368 14.42 14.11 3.78
C SER A 368 14.48 15.50 3.16
N THR A 369 13.43 16.31 3.37
CA THR A 369 13.40 17.72 2.97
C THR A 369 14.28 18.59 3.88
N VAL A 370 14.73 18.06 5.01
CA VAL A 370 15.68 18.72 5.91
C VAL A 370 17.09 18.46 5.39
N PRO A 371 17.96 19.49 5.21
CA PRO A 371 19.33 19.28 4.77
C PRO A 371 20.15 18.56 5.83
N GLU A 372 21.15 17.78 5.40
CA GLU A 372 22.21 17.34 6.28
C GLU A 372 23.00 18.59 6.76
N SER A 373 23.32 18.72 8.05
CA SER A 373 24.12 19.83 8.50
C SER A 373 25.60 19.54 8.22
N ASP A 374 26.30 20.49 7.57
CA ASP A 374 27.72 20.39 7.26
C ASP A 374 28.64 20.60 8.48
N SER A 375 28.08 20.91 9.66
CA SER A 375 28.88 21.22 10.84
C SER A 375 29.03 19.99 11.75
N SER A 376 30.27 19.58 11.99
CA SER A 376 30.66 18.53 12.95
C SER A 376 30.22 18.80 14.39
N ASP A 377 29.74 20.02 14.69
CA ASP A 377 29.42 20.46 16.06
C ASP A 377 27.91 20.46 16.37
N TYR A 378 27.03 20.24 15.38
CA TYR A 378 25.60 20.10 15.61
C TYR A 378 25.18 18.66 15.30
N LYS A 379 24.84 17.90 16.36
CA LYS A 379 24.02 16.69 16.20
C LYS A 379 22.77 17.10 15.43
N PHE A 380 22.52 16.45 14.33
CA PHE A 380 21.33 16.69 13.50
C PHE A 380 20.07 16.47 14.38
N GLU A 381 19.54 17.56 14.94
CA GLU A 381 18.41 17.57 15.84
C GLU A 381 17.11 17.57 15.02
N GLY A 382 16.69 16.42 14.54
CA GLY A 382 15.45 16.31 13.79
C GLY A 382 15.02 14.85 13.64
N PRO A 383 13.77 14.60 13.24
CA PRO A 383 13.22 13.26 13.18
C PRO A 383 13.95 12.32 12.20
N PHE A 384 14.75 12.89 11.26
CA PHE A 384 15.56 12.14 10.29
C PHE A 384 17.05 12.14 10.62
N GLY A 385 17.44 12.72 11.77
CA GLY A 385 18.86 12.88 12.15
C GLY A 385 19.63 11.57 12.23
N GLY A 386 19.00 10.53 12.75
CA GLY A 386 19.63 9.21 12.86
C GLY A 386 19.84 8.49 11.53
N TRP A 387 19.30 9.01 10.41
CA TRP A 387 19.53 8.40 9.10
C TRP A 387 20.95 8.63 8.56
N ILE A 388 21.67 9.61 9.09
CA ILE A 388 23.06 9.88 8.70
C ILE A 388 24.00 8.73 9.11
N ASP A 389 23.63 8.01 10.17
CA ASP A 389 24.43 6.91 10.71
C ASP A 389 24.29 5.61 9.92
N PHE A 390 23.30 5.52 9.03
CA PHE A 390 23.13 4.34 8.18
C PHE A 390 24.22 4.28 7.11
N PRO A 391 24.92 3.13 6.98
CA PRO A 391 25.83 2.93 5.87
C PRO A 391 25.08 3.12 4.54
N ARG A 392 25.64 3.93 3.64
CA ARG A 392 25.10 4.23 2.33
C ARG A 392 26.08 3.87 1.23
N GLN A 393 25.57 3.38 0.14
CA GLN A 393 26.35 3.06 -1.05
C GLN A 393 26.51 4.29 -1.94
N ILE A 394 25.48 5.13 -1.97
CA ILE A 394 25.41 6.39 -2.70
C ILE A 394 24.86 7.47 -1.75
#